data_a5e62f2a69ad5b9bcd50c8a70eb44e98
#
_entry.id   a5e62f2a69ad5b9bcd50c8a70eb44e98
#
_cell.length_a   1.000
_cell.length_b   1.000
_cell.length_c   1.000
_cell.angle_alpha   90.00
_cell.angle_beta   90.00
_cell.angle_gamma   90.00
#
_symmetry.space_group_name_H-M   'P 1'
#
loop_
_entity.id
_entity.type
_entity.pdbx_description
1 polymer ?
#
loop_
_entity_poly.entity_id
_entity_poly.type
_entity_poly.pdbx_seq_one_letter_code
_entity_poly.pdbx_strand_id
1 'polypeptide(L)'
;TNSEGLPSGINPQDLQNQVGDLYINLGNISEDILKDNRKMYENGLPEDELSTNTTETIWGKVPTNPSIIYAFNEEDNSRIIQDVGLDGLTDTEEREKYPELASLDDPASDNFKYYRGGDLDDLDASIISRYKLFNNTQGNSPTLNQSPESYPTSSSTYPDVEDINKDQTMNTVESYFEYKVSLNSSDLIVGQNYIVDQKDTQVTLDNGESQTAKWYQFRIPVRSGTPINNISDFNSIRFIRMFMTNFKMPVVLRFGELDLVRGDWRRYTRTLDPAITPDQPLDQEELNDFEVGVVNIEQNEGRYVLPPGIERERLQGSTTVQQQNEQSVTLKVNNLPQNKIRAIYKNISVDLRRYKELKMFIHAESTIINGVDDDDLTAIVRLGTDLNDNFYQLEIPLKISTYGSLAPLDVWPEANNLDAMLEQLGKIKLARDVANAPINELFTSTNIDFGDLVLRVKGNPTLAQIRTIMLGVRNNNPLEKSAEIWFNELRSAGFDNDGGWAAVVNADANFADVASLSMTGRMQTVGFGNVEDRVSQRSLDETKEYDISTSINIGKMMPKKWGIELPMN
;
A
#
# COMPACT_ATOMS: atom_id res chain seq x y z
N THR A 1 3.63 31.59 7.34
CA THR A 1 3.31 32.05 8.70
C THR A 1 2.87 33.50 8.65
N ASN A 2 1.54 33.72 8.69
CA ASN A 2 0.99 35.07 8.73
C ASN A 2 1.13 35.64 10.15
N SER A 3 1.62 36.86 10.23
CA SER A 3 1.63 37.66 11.46
C SER A 3 0.25 38.26 11.83
N GLU A 4 -0.74 38.11 10.95
CA GLU A 4 -2.10 38.57 11.18
C GLU A 4 -2.87 37.56 12.03
N GLY A 5 -3.35 37.99 13.19
CA GLY A 5 -4.10 37.13 14.12
C GLY A 5 -3.27 36.46 15.21
N LEU A 6 -2.02 36.85 15.40
CA LEU A 6 -1.25 36.40 16.56
C LEU A 6 -1.75 37.09 17.85
N PRO A 7 -1.86 36.34 18.94
CA PRO A 7 -2.15 36.95 20.25
C PRO A 7 -1.15 38.05 20.58
N SER A 8 -1.62 39.11 21.24
CA SER A 8 -0.76 40.22 21.64
C SER A 8 0.38 39.73 22.54
N GLY A 9 1.61 39.94 22.11
CA GLY A 9 2.82 39.56 22.88
C GLY A 9 3.72 38.53 22.20
N ILE A 10 3.33 37.96 21.04
CA ILE A 10 4.19 37.02 20.29
C ILE A 10 5.06 37.80 19.31
N ASN A 11 6.37 37.62 19.41
CA ASN A 11 7.33 38.23 18.48
C ASN A 11 7.36 37.42 17.15
N PRO A 12 7.28 38.07 15.96
CA PRO A 12 7.40 37.39 14.68
C PRO A 12 8.68 36.54 14.51
N GLN A 13 9.74 36.86 15.24
CA GLN A 13 10.96 36.04 15.26
C GLN A 13 10.78 34.69 15.95
N ASP A 14 9.86 34.58 16.90
CA ASP A 14 9.54 33.34 17.59
C ASP A 14 8.82 32.34 16.66
N LEU A 15 8.16 32.83 15.59
CA LEU A 15 7.54 32.02 14.57
C LEU A 15 8.57 31.15 13.77
N GLN A 16 9.80 31.63 13.64
CA GLN A 16 10.87 30.90 12.98
C GLN A 16 11.44 29.77 13.86
N ASN A 17 11.25 29.87 15.18
CA ASN A 17 11.71 28.90 16.16
C ASN A 17 10.55 28.08 16.73
N GLN A 18 9.50 27.86 15.93
CA GLN A 18 8.39 27.02 16.32
C GLN A 18 8.90 25.63 16.70
N VAL A 19 8.53 25.18 17.88
CA VAL A 19 8.76 23.82 18.37
C VAL A 19 7.43 23.11 18.53
N GLY A 20 7.43 21.81 18.40
CA GLY A 20 6.26 20.97 18.58
C GLY A 20 6.51 19.56 18.13
N ASP A 21 5.73 18.64 18.63
CA ASP A 21 5.81 17.23 18.32
C ASP A 21 4.42 16.71 17.92
N LEU A 22 4.37 15.89 16.89
CA LEU A 22 3.22 15.07 16.52
C LEU A 22 3.54 13.62 16.85
N TYR A 23 2.69 12.98 17.60
CA TYR A 23 2.77 11.56 17.91
C TYR A 23 1.67 10.81 17.18
N ILE A 24 2.02 9.63 16.67
CA ILE A 24 1.09 8.70 16.04
C ILE A 24 1.22 7.36 16.74
N ASN A 25 0.12 6.84 17.24
CA ASN A 25 0.04 5.57 17.94
C ASN A 25 -0.80 4.57 17.13
N LEU A 26 -0.25 3.38 16.87
CA LEU A 26 -0.93 2.29 16.18
C LEU A 26 -1.05 1.08 17.10
N GLY A 27 -2.25 0.66 17.41
CA GLY A 27 -2.44 -0.52 18.26
C GLY A 27 -3.80 -0.60 18.93
N ASN A 28 -3.79 -1.11 20.15
CA ASN A 28 -4.92 -1.06 21.06
C ASN A 28 -4.76 0.19 21.91
N ILE A 29 -5.71 1.08 21.80
CA ILE A 29 -5.69 2.37 22.47
C ILE A 29 -6.95 2.44 23.34
N SER A 30 -6.82 2.92 24.56
CA SER A 30 -7.95 3.09 25.44
C SER A 30 -8.95 4.09 24.84
N GLU A 31 -10.20 3.68 24.81
CA GLU A 31 -11.31 4.56 24.43
C GLU A 31 -11.74 5.46 25.59
N ASP A 32 -11.40 5.08 26.82
CA ASP A 32 -11.61 5.89 28.03
C ASP A 32 -10.57 7.02 28.10
N ILE A 33 -10.84 8.10 27.38
CA ILE A 33 -9.96 9.26 27.25
C ILE A 33 -9.90 10.04 28.55
N LEU A 34 -11.03 10.21 29.21
CA LEU A 34 -11.15 10.94 30.49
C LEU A 34 -10.70 10.11 31.70
N LYS A 35 -10.46 8.81 31.52
CA LYS A 35 -10.03 7.86 32.57
C LYS A 35 -10.98 7.80 33.77
N ASP A 36 -12.26 7.90 33.50
CA ASP A 36 -13.31 7.89 34.50
C ASP A 36 -14.18 6.62 34.47
N ASN A 37 -13.86 5.66 33.58
CA ASN A 37 -14.58 4.41 33.31
C ASN A 37 -16.03 4.62 32.87
N ARG A 38 -16.31 5.74 32.19
CA ARG A 38 -17.61 6.07 31.63
C ARG A 38 -17.55 6.08 30.12
N LYS A 39 -18.69 5.82 29.47
CA LYS A 39 -18.80 5.88 28.01
C LYS A 39 -18.95 7.29 27.45
N MET A 40 -19.18 8.26 28.28
CA MET A 40 -19.51 9.62 27.89
C MET A 40 -18.23 10.43 27.69
N TYR A 41 -18.09 10.99 26.52
CA TYR A 41 -17.12 12.04 26.26
C TYR A 41 -17.77 13.42 26.37
N GLU A 42 -18.94 13.58 25.75
CA GLU A 42 -19.84 14.72 25.93
C GLU A 42 -21.00 14.32 26.83
N ASN A 43 -21.47 15.20 27.66
CA ASN A 43 -22.52 14.91 28.62
C ASN A 43 -23.92 15.19 28.07
N GLY A 44 -24.54 14.17 27.47
CA GLY A 44 -25.98 14.21 27.27
C GLY A 44 -26.68 14.10 28.61
N LEU A 45 -27.07 15.25 29.18
CA LEU A 45 -27.74 15.27 30.46
C LEU A 45 -29.23 14.92 30.33
N PRO A 46 -29.87 14.42 31.42
CA PRO A 46 -31.32 14.21 31.44
C PRO A 46 -32.07 15.55 31.41
N GLU A 47 -33.25 15.57 30.80
CA GLU A 47 -34.08 16.77 30.66
C GLU A 47 -34.59 17.33 32.00
N ASP A 48 -34.62 16.51 33.05
CA ASP A 48 -35.30 16.84 34.31
C ASP A 48 -34.42 17.55 35.35
N GLU A 49 -33.18 17.88 35.04
CA GLU A 49 -32.20 18.50 35.96
C GLU A 49 -32.16 17.90 37.38
N LEU A 50 -32.75 16.72 37.58
CA LEU A 50 -32.80 16.13 38.91
C LEU A 50 -31.39 15.70 39.35
N SER A 51 -30.93 16.24 40.45
CA SER A 51 -29.64 15.92 41.07
C SER A 51 -29.44 14.44 41.39
N THR A 52 -30.49 13.64 41.33
CA THR A 52 -30.44 12.19 41.50
C THR A 52 -29.93 11.44 40.25
N ASN A 53 -30.04 12.06 39.09
CA ASN A 53 -29.68 11.45 37.80
C ASN A 53 -28.31 11.92 37.26
N THR A 54 -27.70 12.91 37.95
CA THR A 54 -26.38 13.44 37.62
C THR A 54 -25.43 13.34 38.81
N THR A 55 -24.14 13.29 38.54
CA THR A 55 -23.06 13.26 39.53
C THR A 55 -21.94 14.18 39.05
N GLU A 56 -21.39 14.98 39.96
CA GLU A 56 -20.20 15.75 39.66
C GLU A 56 -18.93 14.89 39.74
N THR A 57 -18.05 15.04 38.77
CA THR A 57 -16.73 14.43 38.72
C THR A 57 -15.67 15.51 38.63
N ILE A 58 -14.40 15.16 38.59
CA ILE A 58 -13.31 16.13 38.33
C ILE A 58 -13.42 16.74 36.91
N TRP A 59 -14.10 16.07 35.98
CA TRP A 59 -14.29 16.51 34.60
C TRP A 59 -15.56 17.35 34.38
N GLY A 60 -16.44 17.37 35.37
CA GLY A 60 -17.69 18.07 35.28
C GLY A 60 -18.89 17.23 35.70
N LYS A 61 -20.07 17.57 35.21
CA LYS A 61 -21.35 16.97 35.55
C LYS A 61 -21.69 15.85 34.53
N VAL A 62 -21.93 14.66 35.04
CA VAL A 62 -22.18 13.48 34.22
C VAL A 62 -23.41 12.70 34.68
N PRO A 63 -24.08 11.91 33.82
CA PRO A 63 -25.16 11.02 34.24
C PRO A 63 -24.68 10.02 35.31
N THR A 64 -25.50 9.80 36.32
CA THR A 64 -25.18 8.86 37.42
C THR A 64 -24.94 7.44 36.93
N ASN A 65 -25.72 6.99 35.94
CA ASN A 65 -25.56 5.66 35.36
C ASN A 65 -24.73 5.76 34.08
N PRO A 66 -23.48 5.22 34.06
CA PRO A 66 -22.59 5.30 32.91
C PRO A 66 -23.07 4.50 31.68
N SER A 67 -24.05 3.62 31.85
CA SER A 67 -24.61 2.84 30.76
C SER A 67 -25.79 3.50 30.05
N ILE A 68 -26.32 4.59 30.61
CA ILE A 68 -27.43 5.33 30.02
C ILE A 68 -26.87 6.51 29.25
N ILE A 69 -27.24 6.59 27.98
CA ILE A 69 -26.96 7.72 27.09
C ILE A 69 -28.29 8.44 26.83
N TYR A 70 -28.40 9.68 27.25
CA TYR A 70 -29.56 10.49 26.99
C TYR A 70 -29.44 11.14 25.63
N ALA A 71 -30.40 10.88 24.74
CA ALA A 71 -30.46 11.56 23.45
C ALA A 71 -30.90 13.01 23.66
N PHE A 72 -30.36 13.91 22.87
CA PHE A 72 -30.77 15.31 22.88
C PHE A 72 -32.20 15.46 22.33
N ASN A 73 -33.04 16.23 23.05
CA ASN A 73 -34.38 16.59 22.58
C ASN A 73 -34.28 17.64 21.47
N GLU A 74 -35.21 17.60 20.51
CA GLU A 74 -35.28 18.56 19.40
C GLU A 74 -35.88 19.91 19.81
N GLU A 75 -36.45 20.03 21.03
CA GLU A 75 -37.03 21.27 21.55
C GLU A 75 -35.96 22.17 22.19
N ASP A 76 -35.97 23.46 21.86
CA ASP A 76 -34.98 24.43 22.31
C ASP A 76 -34.81 24.46 23.83
N ASN A 77 -35.91 24.39 24.57
CA ASN A 77 -35.87 24.47 26.03
C ASN A 77 -35.16 23.29 26.69
N SER A 78 -35.40 22.08 26.16
CA SER A 78 -34.72 20.86 26.65
C SER A 78 -33.26 20.87 26.22
N ARG A 79 -32.97 21.34 25.02
CA ARG A 79 -31.61 21.38 24.47
C ARG A 79 -30.67 22.25 25.33
N ILE A 80 -31.11 23.39 25.84
CA ILE A 80 -30.33 24.26 26.70
C ILE A 80 -29.84 23.56 27.97
N ILE A 81 -30.58 22.54 28.42
CA ILE A 81 -30.26 21.78 29.65
C ILE A 81 -29.38 20.56 29.32
N GLN A 82 -29.61 19.95 28.16
CA GLN A 82 -28.97 18.69 27.80
C GLN A 82 -27.63 18.84 27.07
N ASP A 83 -27.56 19.81 26.14
CA ASP A 83 -26.42 20.04 25.26
C ASP A 83 -25.65 21.27 25.75
N VAL A 84 -24.88 21.05 26.81
CA VAL A 84 -24.17 22.10 27.56
C VAL A 84 -22.64 21.98 27.43
N GLY A 85 -22.17 21.26 26.44
CA GLY A 85 -20.75 21.11 26.15
C GLY A 85 -20.10 19.88 26.80
N LEU A 86 -18.77 19.89 26.84
CA LEU A 86 -17.97 18.71 27.20
C LEU A 86 -18.03 18.40 28.70
N ASP A 87 -18.10 19.39 29.54
CA ASP A 87 -18.05 19.20 30.98
C ASP A 87 -19.44 19.11 31.64
N GLY A 88 -20.51 19.27 30.86
CA GLY A 88 -21.88 19.21 31.35
C GLY A 88 -22.27 20.38 32.25
N LEU A 89 -21.57 21.47 32.16
CA LEU A 89 -21.86 22.74 32.88
C LEU A 89 -22.29 23.79 31.86
N THR A 90 -23.18 24.69 32.31
CA THR A 90 -23.49 25.88 31.53
C THR A 90 -22.40 26.93 31.69
N ASP A 91 -22.27 27.86 30.75
CA ASP A 91 -21.33 28.99 30.86
C ASP A 91 -21.39 29.72 32.21
N THR A 92 -22.56 29.73 32.84
CA THR A 92 -22.74 30.37 34.15
C THR A 92 -22.13 29.53 35.28
N GLU A 93 -22.37 28.23 35.24
CA GLU A 93 -21.78 27.28 36.20
C GLU A 93 -20.25 27.21 36.03
N GLU A 94 -19.75 27.29 34.80
CA GLU A 94 -18.32 27.38 34.52
C GLU A 94 -17.65 28.63 35.10
N ARG A 95 -18.28 29.78 34.94
CA ARG A 95 -17.78 31.03 35.53
C ARG A 95 -17.76 30.99 37.05
N GLU A 96 -18.70 30.27 37.66
CA GLU A 96 -18.72 30.05 39.11
C GLU A 96 -17.63 29.08 39.55
N LYS A 97 -17.40 28.02 38.75
CA LYS A 97 -16.40 26.97 39.03
C LYS A 97 -14.98 27.45 38.77
N TYR A 98 -14.77 28.29 37.75
CA TYR A 98 -13.49 28.81 37.31
C TYR A 98 -13.46 30.36 37.36
N PRO A 99 -13.37 30.98 38.55
CA PRO A 99 -13.43 32.44 38.69
C PRO A 99 -12.37 33.20 37.89
N GLU A 100 -11.22 32.57 37.59
CA GLU A 100 -10.15 33.12 36.76
C GLU A 100 -10.53 33.28 35.28
N LEU A 101 -11.52 32.53 34.83
CA LEU A 101 -12.04 32.57 33.46
C LEU A 101 -13.40 33.28 33.37
N ALA A 102 -13.90 33.82 34.47
CA ALA A 102 -15.24 34.45 34.55
C ALA A 102 -15.45 35.64 33.59
N SER A 103 -14.38 36.21 33.02
CA SER A 103 -14.44 37.25 32.01
C SER A 103 -14.68 36.76 30.59
N LEU A 104 -14.63 35.44 30.37
CA LEU A 104 -14.87 34.83 29.08
C LEU A 104 -16.37 34.52 28.90
N ASP A 105 -16.84 34.59 27.65
CA ASP A 105 -18.22 34.23 27.32
C ASP A 105 -18.41 32.70 27.38
N ASP A 106 -17.39 31.94 27.03
CA ASP A 106 -17.32 30.50 27.00
C ASP A 106 -16.01 30.07 27.71
N PRO A 107 -16.03 29.85 29.03
CA PRO A 107 -14.83 29.54 29.81
C PRO A 107 -14.20 28.18 29.49
N ALA A 108 -15.00 27.14 29.22
CA ALA A 108 -14.51 25.82 28.87
C ALA A 108 -14.17 25.69 27.39
N SER A 109 -14.54 26.65 26.55
CA SER A 109 -14.34 26.63 25.08
C SER A 109 -15.02 25.45 24.40
N ASP A 110 -16.20 25.08 24.84
CA ASP A 110 -16.96 23.93 24.39
C ASP A 110 -18.37 24.26 23.89
N ASN A 111 -18.67 25.54 23.63
CA ASN A 111 -19.87 25.99 22.93
C ASN A 111 -19.79 25.71 21.43
N PHE A 112 -20.15 24.50 21.02
CA PHE A 112 -20.14 24.12 19.62
C PHE A 112 -21.41 24.57 18.90
N LYS A 113 -21.29 24.79 17.59
CA LYS A 113 -22.38 25.25 16.73
C LYS A 113 -22.54 24.36 15.48
N TYR A 114 -23.79 24.17 15.10
CA TYR A 114 -24.08 23.49 13.85
C TYR A 114 -23.59 24.34 12.66
N TYR A 115 -22.68 23.79 11.85
CA TYR A 115 -21.99 24.54 10.78
C TYR A 115 -22.92 25.07 9.66
N ARG A 116 -24.14 24.52 9.53
CA ARG A 116 -25.19 24.98 8.61
C ARG A 116 -26.29 25.78 9.31
N GLY A 117 -26.05 26.27 10.50
CA GLY A 117 -27.03 27.04 11.23
C GLY A 117 -27.39 28.37 10.57
N GLY A 118 -28.65 28.79 10.68
CA GLY A 118 -29.12 30.05 10.12
C GLY A 118 -28.41 31.29 10.69
N ASP A 119 -27.94 31.21 11.93
CA ASP A 119 -27.12 32.24 12.55
C ASP A 119 -25.80 32.50 11.83
N LEU A 120 -25.18 31.44 11.29
CA LEU A 120 -23.96 31.54 10.48
C LEU A 120 -24.24 31.99 9.04
N ASP A 121 -25.46 31.73 8.52
CA ASP A 121 -25.92 32.25 7.24
C ASP A 121 -26.16 33.77 7.33
N ASP A 122 -26.79 34.25 8.41
CA ASP A 122 -27.01 35.68 8.67
C ASP A 122 -25.70 36.48 8.80
N LEU A 123 -24.64 35.83 9.27
CA LEU A 123 -23.30 36.41 9.37
C LEU A 123 -22.47 36.30 8.09
N ASP A 124 -23.01 35.67 7.01
CA ASP A 124 -22.27 35.33 5.79
C ASP A 124 -20.92 34.65 6.09
N ALA A 125 -20.92 33.74 7.07
CA ALA A 125 -19.72 33.11 7.58
C ALA A 125 -19.05 32.21 6.53
N SER A 126 -17.73 32.39 6.34
CA SER A 126 -16.95 31.54 5.43
C SER A 126 -16.93 30.08 5.92
N ILE A 127 -16.66 29.13 5.01
CA ILE A 127 -16.58 27.70 5.33
C ILE A 127 -15.62 27.45 6.52
N ILE A 128 -14.44 28.09 6.51
CA ILE A 128 -13.45 27.91 7.59
C ILE A 128 -14.00 28.47 8.92
N SER A 129 -14.72 29.61 8.90
CA SER A 129 -15.32 30.20 10.11
C SER A 129 -16.40 29.30 10.69
N ARG A 130 -17.18 28.63 9.83
CA ARG A 130 -18.22 27.67 10.25
C ARG A 130 -17.63 26.48 10.99
N TYR A 131 -16.46 25.97 10.52
CA TYR A 131 -15.78 24.84 11.15
C TYR A 131 -15.01 25.18 12.43
N LYS A 132 -14.83 26.44 12.77
CA LYS A 132 -14.12 26.80 14.00
C LYS A 132 -14.85 26.41 15.29
N LEU A 133 -16.18 26.44 15.25
CA LEU A 133 -17.04 26.07 16.38
C LEU A 133 -17.79 24.77 16.17
N PHE A 134 -17.32 23.95 15.19
CA PHE A 134 -17.90 22.66 14.90
C PHE A 134 -16.99 21.56 15.42
N ASN A 135 -17.51 20.73 16.31
CA ASN A 135 -16.79 19.59 16.84
C ASN A 135 -17.56 18.28 16.56
N ASN A 136 -17.56 17.87 15.31
CA ASN A 136 -18.12 16.64 14.76
C ASN A 136 -19.50 16.28 15.33
N THR A 137 -19.59 15.61 16.45
CA THR A 137 -20.85 15.16 17.03
C THR A 137 -21.43 16.13 18.06
N GLN A 138 -20.63 17.01 18.63
CA GLN A 138 -21.04 17.99 19.64
C GLN A 138 -21.67 19.23 18.99
N GLY A 139 -22.79 19.70 19.52
CA GLY A 139 -23.52 20.85 19.00
C GLY A 139 -24.01 20.70 17.56
N ASN A 140 -24.04 19.48 17.04
CA ASN A 140 -24.32 19.21 15.64
C ASN A 140 -25.78 18.86 15.36
N SER A 141 -26.55 18.64 16.40
CA SER A 141 -27.97 18.37 16.30
C SER A 141 -28.74 19.68 16.40
N PRO A 142 -29.10 20.31 15.26
CA PRO A 142 -29.88 21.56 15.34
C PRO A 142 -31.25 21.25 15.95
N THR A 143 -31.76 22.19 16.73
CA THR A 143 -33.16 22.20 17.06
C THR A 143 -34.00 22.54 15.81
N LEU A 144 -35.30 22.29 15.85
CA LEU A 144 -36.20 22.61 14.75
C LEU A 144 -36.11 24.09 14.32
N ASN A 145 -35.79 24.97 15.26
CA ASN A 145 -35.71 26.42 15.00
C ASN A 145 -34.33 26.89 14.51
N GLN A 146 -33.28 26.09 14.74
CA GLN A 146 -31.91 26.40 14.30
C GLN A 146 -31.62 25.92 12.87
N SER A 147 -32.42 24.96 12.33
CA SER A 147 -32.26 24.48 10.97
C SER A 147 -32.90 25.45 9.97
N PRO A 148 -32.15 25.96 8.97
CA PRO A 148 -32.72 26.82 7.94
C PRO A 148 -33.58 26.03 6.95
N GLU A 149 -33.62 24.73 7.04
CA GLU A 149 -34.26 23.80 6.08
C GLU A 149 -35.60 23.31 6.66
N SER A 150 -36.59 23.16 5.80
CA SER A 150 -37.94 22.73 6.19
C SER A 150 -38.04 21.22 6.55
N TYR A 151 -36.93 20.52 6.57
CA TYR A 151 -36.83 19.10 6.90
C TYR A 151 -35.57 18.86 7.72
N PRO A 152 -35.57 17.88 8.64
CA PRO A 152 -34.38 17.58 9.44
C PRO A 152 -33.24 17.10 8.51
N THR A 153 -32.22 17.89 8.37
CA THR A 153 -30.96 17.47 7.75
C THR A 153 -30.12 16.80 8.81
N SER A 154 -30.50 15.60 9.11
CA SER A 154 -30.04 14.81 10.22
C SER A 154 -28.59 15.00 10.64
N SER A 155 -28.46 15.34 11.81
CA SER A 155 -27.34 15.10 12.66
C SER A 155 -27.73 14.06 13.70
N SER A 156 -26.76 13.54 14.39
CA SER A 156 -27.01 12.63 15.50
C SER A 156 -27.69 13.39 16.63
N THR A 157 -28.75 12.87 17.20
CA THR A 157 -29.34 13.36 18.44
C THR A 157 -28.69 12.73 19.67
N TYR A 158 -27.67 11.91 19.48
CA TYR A 158 -26.91 11.33 20.56
C TYR A 158 -25.68 12.16 20.86
N PRO A 159 -25.34 12.37 22.13
CA PRO A 159 -24.09 13.00 22.54
C PRO A 159 -22.89 12.17 22.06
N ASP A 160 -21.75 12.81 21.99
CA ASP A 160 -20.51 12.12 21.67
C ASP A 160 -20.10 11.17 22.80
N VAL A 161 -19.64 10.01 22.43
CA VAL A 161 -19.23 8.97 23.35
C VAL A 161 -17.81 8.51 23.05
N GLU A 162 -17.15 8.01 24.09
CA GLU A 162 -15.78 7.50 23.96
C GLU A 162 -15.69 6.15 23.22
N ASP A 163 -16.80 5.45 23.04
CA ASP A 163 -16.92 4.22 22.23
C ASP A 163 -16.82 4.58 20.72
N ILE A 164 -15.62 4.75 20.23
CA ILE A 164 -15.32 5.22 18.86
C ILE A 164 -15.80 4.22 17.79
N ASN A 165 -15.68 2.94 18.07
CA ASN A 165 -16.05 1.89 17.12
C ASN A 165 -17.54 1.52 17.20
N LYS A 166 -18.29 2.07 18.17
CA LYS A 166 -19.72 1.87 18.40
C LYS A 166 -20.11 0.41 18.65
N ASP A 167 -19.20 -0.35 19.26
CA ASP A 167 -19.45 -1.77 19.60
C ASP A 167 -20.13 -1.94 20.96
N GLN A 168 -20.49 -0.85 21.64
CA GLN A 168 -21.15 -0.80 22.94
C GLN A 168 -20.26 -1.23 24.11
N THR A 169 -18.97 -1.45 23.87
CA THR A 169 -17.97 -1.78 24.90
C THR A 169 -16.94 -0.67 25.00
N MET A 170 -16.24 -0.59 26.12
CA MET A 170 -15.11 0.31 26.31
C MET A 170 -13.82 -0.50 26.29
N ASN A 171 -12.95 -0.23 25.34
CA ASN A 171 -11.61 -0.78 25.36
C ASN A 171 -10.73 0.10 26.25
N THR A 172 -10.17 -0.45 27.32
CA THR A 172 -9.27 0.25 28.23
C THR A 172 -7.82 -0.21 28.14
N VAL A 173 -7.52 -1.09 27.16
CA VAL A 173 -6.17 -1.61 26.95
C VAL A 173 -5.33 -0.63 26.16
N GLU A 174 -4.19 -0.24 26.71
CA GLU A 174 -3.18 0.58 26.07
C GLU A 174 -1.98 -0.27 25.69
N SER A 175 -1.84 -0.67 24.40
CA SER A 175 -0.65 -1.33 23.88
C SER A 175 -0.48 -1.00 22.40
N TYR A 176 0.52 -0.21 22.06
CA TYR A 176 0.65 0.36 20.72
C TYR A 176 2.11 0.59 20.31
N PHE A 177 2.32 0.76 19.02
CA PHE A 177 3.57 1.30 18.48
C PHE A 177 3.48 2.82 18.39
N GLU A 178 4.46 3.52 18.93
CA GLU A 178 4.54 4.97 18.94
C GLU A 178 5.53 5.47 17.90
N TYR A 179 5.12 6.49 17.15
CA TYR A 179 5.95 7.22 16.19
C TYR A 179 5.93 8.70 16.56
N LYS A 180 7.11 9.28 16.64
CA LYS A 180 7.27 10.70 16.90
C LYS A 180 7.73 11.42 15.65
N VAL A 181 7.03 12.47 15.27
CA VAL A 181 7.39 13.39 14.18
C VAL A 181 7.68 14.75 14.81
N SER A 182 8.89 15.26 14.63
CA SER A 182 9.23 16.61 15.06
C SER A 182 8.63 17.64 14.10
N LEU A 183 7.93 18.62 14.62
CA LEU A 183 7.40 19.77 13.88
C LEU A 183 8.24 21.03 14.06
N ASN A 184 9.45 20.89 14.59
CA ASN A 184 10.39 21.99 14.69
C ASN A 184 10.79 22.45 13.29
N SER A 185 10.86 23.76 13.07
CA SER A 185 11.21 24.31 11.75
C SER A 185 12.59 23.84 11.24
N SER A 186 13.52 23.54 12.17
CA SER A 186 14.86 23.00 11.83
C SER A 186 14.84 21.58 11.32
N ASP A 187 13.80 20.80 11.64
CA ASP A 187 13.71 19.37 11.36
C ASP A 187 12.85 19.08 10.13
N LEU A 188 12.21 20.13 9.57
CA LEU A 188 11.38 20.02 8.37
C LEU A 188 12.22 20.07 7.08
N ILE A 189 13.09 19.07 6.91
CA ILE A 189 14.02 18.94 5.79
C ILE A 189 13.79 17.60 5.11
N VAL A 190 13.71 17.61 3.77
CA VAL A 190 13.59 16.37 2.97
C VAL A 190 14.79 15.46 3.23
N GLY A 191 14.52 14.18 3.48
CA GLY A 191 15.52 13.16 3.84
C GLY A 191 15.73 13.00 5.34
N GLN A 192 15.07 13.79 6.19
CA GLN A 192 15.10 13.69 7.66
C GLN A 192 13.68 13.64 8.23
N ASN A 193 13.52 13.22 9.49
CA ASN A 193 12.26 13.26 10.22
C ASN A 193 11.08 12.64 9.46
N TYR A 194 11.33 11.55 8.71
CA TYR A 194 10.39 10.86 7.82
C TYR A 194 9.89 11.69 6.63
N ILE A 195 10.43 12.87 6.35
CA ILE A 195 10.04 13.70 5.22
C ILE A 195 10.70 13.17 3.95
N VAL A 196 9.89 12.74 2.99
CA VAL A 196 10.36 12.19 1.71
C VAL A 196 10.22 13.18 0.57
N ASP A 197 9.29 14.12 0.69
CA ASP A 197 9.05 15.13 -0.35
C ASP A 197 8.46 16.42 0.25
N GLN A 198 8.59 17.52 -0.50
CA GLN A 198 8.06 18.83 -0.16
C GLN A 198 7.49 19.49 -1.41
N LYS A 199 6.28 20.05 -1.30
CA LYS A 199 5.62 20.77 -2.39
C LYS A 199 5.25 22.19 -1.95
N ASP A 200 5.61 23.18 -2.73
CA ASP A 200 5.21 24.57 -2.55
C ASP A 200 3.96 24.87 -3.39
N THR A 201 2.94 25.42 -2.78
CA THR A 201 1.67 25.76 -3.42
C THR A 201 1.34 27.21 -3.18
N GLN A 202 0.94 27.95 -4.22
CA GLN A 202 0.47 29.32 -4.08
C GLN A 202 -0.97 29.32 -3.58
N VAL A 203 -1.21 30.04 -2.49
CA VAL A 203 -2.54 30.22 -1.90
C VAL A 203 -2.87 31.69 -1.93
N THR A 204 -4.05 32.04 -2.44
CA THR A 204 -4.57 33.41 -2.37
C THR A 204 -5.34 33.57 -1.07
N LEU A 205 -4.95 34.55 -0.27
CA LEU A 205 -5.61 34.88 1.00
C LEU A 205 -6.85 35.74 0.74
N ASP A 206 -7.76 35.82 1.74
CA ASP A 206 -8.99 36.62 1.65
C ASP A 206 -8.75 38.09 1.35
N ASN A 207 -7.59 38.63 1.75
CA ASN A 207 -7.15 39.98 1.43
C ASN A 207 -6.62 40.15 -0.02
N GLY A 208 -6.63 39.07 -0.83
CA GLY A 208 -6.15 39.06 -2.21
C GLY A 208 -4.64 38.92 -2.38
N GLU A 209 -3.88 38.81 -1.30
CA GLU A 209 -2.45 38.53 -1.38
C GLU A 209 -2.16 37.06 -1.66
N SER A 210 -1.12 36.79 -2.45
CA SER A 210 -0.66 35.41 -2.70
C SER A 210 0.46 35.04 -1.74
N GLN A 211 0.30 33.92 -1.05
CA GLN A 211 1.29 33.36 -0.15
C GLN A 211 1.65 31.94 -0.55
N THR A 212 2.92 31.57 -0.39
CA THR A 212 3.37 30.19 -0.61
C THR A 212 3.07 29.35 0.63
N ALA A 213 2.21 28.36 0.48
CA ALA A 213 2.00 27.32 1.47
C ALA A 213 2.91 26.11 1.15
N LYS A 214 3.57 25.61 2.16
CA LYS A 214 4.51 24.51 2.03
C LYS A 214 3.87 23.24 2.60
N TRP A 215 3.78 22.19 1.79
CA TRP A 215 3.30 20.88 2.17
C TRP A 215 4.49 19.94 2.31
N TYR A 216 4.44 19.04 3.29
CA TYR A 216 5.44 18.01 3.52
C TYR A 216 4.81 16.64 3.42
N GLN A 217 5.44 15.74 2.68
CA GLN A 217 5.05 14.35 2.64
C GLN A 217 5.89 13.53 3.63
N PHE A 218 5.23 12.96 4.60
CA PHE A 218 5.86 12.06 5.57
C PHE A 218 5.65 10.61 5.14
N ARG A 219 6.70 9.81 5.21
CA ARG A 219 6.65 8.36 5.02
C ARG A 219 7.22 7.68 6.25
N ILE A 220 6.34 7.23 7.12
CA ILE A 220 6.71 6.62 8.39
C ILE A 220 6.70 5.10 8.21
N PRO A 221 7.86 4.41 8.30
CA PRO A 221 7.91 2.96 8.22
C PRO A 221 7.18 2.35 9.42
N VAL A 222 6.10 1.60 9.18
CA VAL A 222 5.27 1.03 10.25
C VAL A 222 6.09 0.17 11.24
N ARG A 223 7.19 -0.44 10.79
CA ARG A 223 8.05 -1.28 11.64
C ARG A 223 9.08 -0.51 12.47
N SER A 224 9.19 0.81 12.29
CA SER A 224 10.12 1.65 13.07
C SER A 224 9.53 2.16 14.38
N GLY A 225 8.27 1.86 14.67
CA GLY A 225 7.58 2.32 15.88
C GLY A 225 8.18 1.75 17.16
N THR A 226 8.21 2.57 18.20
CA THR A 226 8.61 2.16 19.55
C THR A 226 7.47 1.40 20.21
N PRO A 227 7.66 0.14 20.62
CA PRO A 227 6.59 -0.62 21.27
C PRO A 227 6.33 -0.10 22.70
N ILE A 228 5.08 0.17 23.01
CA ILE A 228 4.60 0.58 24.33
C ILE A 228 3.71 -0.52 24.90
N ASN A 229 3.86 -0.80 26.20
CA ASN A 229 3.10 -1.81 26.94
C ASN A 229 3.06 -3.20 26.29
N ASN A 230 4.23 -3.66 25.83
CA ASN A 230 4.47 -5.03 25.34
C ASN A 230 3.66 -5.44 24.09
N ILE A 231 3.32 -4.51 23.21
CA ILE A 231 2.84 -4.89 21.89
C ILE A 231 3.94 -5.65 21.14
N SER A 232 3.64 -6.83 20.62
CA SER A 232 4.64 -7.72 20.00
C SER A 232 4.60 -7.72 18.48
N ASP A 233 3.43 -7.45 17.90
CA ASP A 233 3.23 -7.55 16.46
C ASP A 233 2.11 -6.61 15.96
N PHE A 234 1.93 -6.60 14.65
CA PHE A 234 0.93 -5.77 13.95
C PHE A 234 -0.36 -6.54 13.60
N ASN A 235 -0.60 -7.70 14.18
CA ASN A 235 -1.77 -8.53 13.83
C ASN A 235 -3.07 -7.99 14.43
N SER A 236 -2.97 -7.19 15.50
CA SER A 236 -4.13 -6.66 16.23
C SER A 236 -4.04 -5.15 16.38
N ILE A 237 -4.00 -4.43 15.26
CA ILE A 237 -4.11 -2.97 15.24
C ILE A 237 -5.59 -2.62 15.11
N ARG A 238 -6.16 -1.98 16.12
CA ARG A 238 -7.57 -1.58 16.14
C ARG A 238 -7.75 -0.09 15.92
N PHE A 239 -6.84 0.73 16.45
CA PHE A 239 -6.95 2.19 16.47
C PHE A 239 -5.69 2.86 15.96
N ILE A 240 -5.88 4.04 15.42
CA ILE A 240 -4.85 5.04 15.15
C ILE A 240 -5.19 6.26 15.99
N ARG A 241 -4.27 6.66 16.88
CA ARG A 241 -4.40 7.90 17.66
C ARG A 241 -3.30 8.85 17.24
N MET A 242 -3.65 10.11 17.00
CA MET A 242 -2.69 11.20 16.80
C MET A 242 -2.91 12.25 17.88
N PHE A 243 -1.81 12.75 18.42
CA PHE A 243 -1.84 13.88 19.35
C PHE A 243 -0.63 14.77 19.16
N MET A 244 -0.80 16.04 19.53
CA MET A 244 0.20 17.09 19.40
C MET A 244 0.58 17.61 20.76
N THR A 245 1.87 17.92 20.96
CA THR A 245 2.38 18.43 22.23
C THR A 245 3.59 19.34 22.03
N ASN A 246 4.04 19.98 23.12
CA ASN A 246 5.24 20.82 23.19
C ASN A 246 5.21 22.08 22.32
N PHE A 247 4.05 22.54 21.90
CA PHE A 247 3.93 23.82 21.18
C PHE A 247 4.06 24.99 22.14
N LYS A 248 4.82 25.99 21.72
CA LYS A 248 4.99 27.25 22.47
C LYS A 248 4.02 28.35 22.01
N MET A 249 3.40 28.16 20.86
CA MET A 249 2.49 29.10 20.23
C MET A 249 1.30 28.36 19.62
N PRO A 250 0.17 29.04 19.43
CA PRO A 250 -0.95 28.49 18.70
C PRO A 250 -0.53 28.03 17.30
N VAL A 251 -0.94 26.83 16.91
CA VAL A 251 -0.63 26.24 15.59
C VAL A 251 -1.90 25.70 14.95
N VAL A 252 -1.93 25.75 13.62
CA VAL A 252 -2.94 25.08 12.83
C VAL A 252 -2.22 24.12 11.88
N LEU A 253 -2.45 22.84 12.04
CA LEU A 253 -1.96 21.81 11.12
C LEU A 253 -3.08 21.43 10.16
N ARG A 254 -2.74 21.32 8.88
CA ARG A 254 -3.64 20.83 7.85
C ARG A 254 -3.17 19.45 7.39
N PHE A 255 -4.02 18.47 7.53
CA PHE A 255 -3.79 17.12 7.03
C PHE A 255 -4.49 17.02 5.67
N GLY A 256 -3.72 16.78 4.60
CA GLY A 256 -4.27 16.59 3.26
C GLY A 256 -4.75 15.16 3.06
N GLU A 257 -3.94 14.19 3.47
CA GLU A 257 -4.21 12.77 3.29
C GLU A 257 -3.48 11.96 4.37
N LEU A 258 -4.08 10.84 4.79
CA LEU A 258 -3.48 9.87 5.71
C LEU A 258 -3.77 8.46 5.21
N ASP A 259 -2.76 7.79 4.64
CA ASP A 259 -2.89 6.47 4.08
C ASP A 259 -2.00 5.43 4.76
N LEU A 260 -2.56 4.24 4.98
CA LEU A 260 -1.78 3.05 5.27
C LEU A 260 -1.42 2.35 3.96
N VAL A 261 -0.21 2.62 3.47
CA VAL A 261 0.25 2.06 2.20
C VAL A 261 0.83 0.67 2.41
N ARG A 262 0.26 -0.32 1.73
CA ARG A 262 0.81 -1.66 1.63
C ARG A 262 1.78 -1.72 0.46
N GLY A 263 3.07 -1.81 0.75
CA GLY A 263 4.07 -2.15 -0.27
C GLY A 263 4.06 -3.64 -0.56
N ASP A 264 3.69 -4.04 -1.79
CA ASP A 264 3.85 -5.42 -2.26
C ASP A 264 5.33 -5.77 -2.44
N TRP A 265 6.14 -4.78 -2.75
CA TRP A 265 7.58 -4.92 -2.94
C TRP A 265 8.33 -4.80 -1.61
N ARG A 266 9.25 -5.73 -1.38
CA ARG A 266 10.05 -5.82 -0.17
C ARG A 266 11.52 -5.61 -0.50
N ARG A 267 12.28 -4.97 0.37
CA ARG A 267 13.73 -4.90 0.25
C ARG A 267 14.33 -6.29 0.39
N TYR A 268 15.27 -6.61 -0.50
CA TYR A 268 16.07 -7.82 -0.35
C TYR A 268 17.25 -7.50 0.58
N THR A 269 17.29 -8.15 1.74
CA THR A 269 18.16 -7.79 2.86
C THR A 269 19.45 -8.63 2.92
N ARG A 270 19.82 -9.25 1.80
CA ARG A 270 21.02 -10.08 1.70
C ARG A 270 21.86 -9.66 0.50
N THR A 271 23.15 -10.05 0.51
CA THR A 271 24.04 -9.77 -0.61
C THR A 271 23.62 -10.55 -1.87
N LEU A 272 23.79 -9.91 -3.02
CA LEU A 272 23.56 -10.52 -4.34
C LEU A 272 24.83 -10.58 -5.18
N ASP A 273 25.99 -10.42 -4.53
CA ASP A 273 27.29 -10.45 -5.19
C ASP A 273 27.59 -11.88 -5.67
N PRO A 274 27.80 -12.10 -7.00
CA PRO A 274 28.12 -13.42 -7.52
C PRO A 274 29.42 -14.03 -6.95
N ALA A 275 30.31 -13.21 -6.43
CA ALA A 275 31.58 -13.64 -5.86
C ALA A 275 31.50 -14.06 -4.40
N ILE A 276 30.39 -13.77 -3.71
CA ILE A 276 30.20 -14.10 -2.29
C ILE A 276 29.31 -15.33 -2.16
N THR A 277 29.89 -16.42 -1.68
CA THR A 277 29.15 -17.61 -1.27
C THR A 277 29.63 -18.02 0.13
N PRO A 278 28.74 -18.14 1.15
CA PRO A 278 27.28 -18.00 1.09
C PRO A 278 26.80 -16.55 1.08
N ASP A 279 25.57 -16.38 0.62
CA ASP A 279 24.76 -15.17 0.69
C ASP A 279 24.67 -14.63 2.13
N GLN A 280 25.11 -13.40 2.39
CA GLN A 280 25.21 -12.82 3.72
C GLN A 280 24.14 -11.73 3.94
N PRO A 281 23.62 -11.57 5.18
CA PRO A 281 22.79 -10.42 5.50
C PRO A 281 23.54 -9.11 5.25
N LEU A 282 22.83 -8.11 4.73
CA LEU A 282 23.32 -6.74 4.67
C LEU A 282 23.38 -6.17 6.09
N ASP A 283 24.40 -5.36 6.37
CA ASP A 283 24.46 -4.64 7.63
C ASP A 283 23.46 -3.46 7.68
N GLN A 284 23.38 -2.77 8.82
CA GLN A 284 22.40 -1.71 9.01
C GLN A 284 22.69 -0.47 8.15
N GLU A 285 23.95 -0.17 7.89
CA GLU A 285 24.37 0.93 7.03
C GLU A 285 23.99 0.63 5.59
N GLU A 286 24.31 -0.55 5.08
CA GLU A 286 23.90 -1.02 3.76
C GLU A 286 22.38 -1.07 3.57
N LEU A 287 21.61 -1.38 4.63
CA LEU A 287 20.14 -1.34 4.59
C LEU A 287 19.58 0.07 4.54
N ASN A 288 20.28 1.05 5.10
CA ASN A 288 19.87 2.45 5.05
C ASN A 288 20.23 3.12 3.71
N ASP A 289 21.16 2.54 2.95
CA ASP A 289 21.61 3.08 1.68
C ASP A 289 20.64 2.91 0.52
N PHE A 290 19.53 2.18 0.72
CA PHE A 290 18.54 2.05 -0.33
C PHE A 290 17.11 2.04 0.21
N GLU A 291 16.22 2.63 -0.57
CA GLU A 291 14.80 2.77 -0.24
C GLU A 291 13.92 2.24 -1.38
N VAL A 292 12.76 1.74 -0.98
CA VAL A 292 11.67 1.36 -1.90
C VAL A 292 10.58 2.40 -1.80
N GLY A 293 10.15 2.90 -2.93
CA GLY A 293 9.11 3.90 -3.00
C GLY A 293 8.12 3.64 -4.11
N VAL A 294 7.25 4.60 -4.29
CA VAL A 294 6.32 4.70 -5.40
C VAL A 294 6.35 6.14 -5.89
N VAL A 295 6.41 6.33 -7.18
CA VAL A 295 6.20 7.61 -7.85
C VAL A 295 4.94 7.49 -8.70
N ASN A 296 4.08 8.50 -8.66
CA ASN A 296 2.81 8.47 -9.38
C ASN A 296 2.45 9.84 -9.96
N ILE A 297 1.50 9.85 -10.89
CA ILE A 297 1.15 11.08 -11.62
C ILE A 297 0.43 12.10 -10.74
N GLU A 298 -0.30 11.68 -9.72
CA GLU A 298 -1.10 12.59 -8.88
C GLU A 298 -0.28 13.27 -7.79
N GLN A 299 0.65 12.55 -7.17
CA GLN A 299 1.48 13.08 -6.08
C GLN A 299 2.78 13.73 -6.58
N ASN A 300 3.30 13.27 -7.73
CA ASN A 300 4.57 13.74 -8.30
C ASN A 300 4.36 14.49 -9.62
N GLU A 301 3.31 15.30 -9.70
CA GLU A 301 3.05 16.16 -10.86
C GLU A 301 4.25 17.08 -11.16
N GLY A 302 4.67 17.09 -12.42
CA GLY A 302 5.86 17.85 -12.86
C GLY A 302 7.18 17.06 -12.78
N ARG A 303 7.16 15.83 -12.26
CA ARG A 303 8.29 14.91 -12.24
C ARG A 303 7.95 13.58 -12.94
N TYR A 304 6.79 13.00 -12.60
CA TYR A 304 6.35 11.75 -13.20
C TYR A 304 5.65 11.99 -14.53
N VAL A 305 6.05 11.22 -15.53
CA VAL A 305 5.45 11.23 -16.88
C VAL A 305 5.05 9.80 -17.23
N LEU A 306 3.91 9.65 -17.90
CA LEU A 306 3.44 8.34 -18.37
C LEU A 306 4.43 7.72 -19.37
N PRO A 307 4.71 6.41 -19.29
CA PRO A 307 5.47 5.73 -20.33
C PRO A 307 4.81 5.85 -21.71
N PRO A 308 5.62 5.83 -22.78
CA PRO A 308 5.09 5.95 -24.14
C PRO A 308 4.03 4.87 -24.45
N GLY A 309 2.87 5.31 -24.93
CA GLY A 309 1.76 4.40 -25.30
C GLY A 309 0.93 3.88 -24.15
N ILE A 310 1.17 4.32 -22.92
CA ILE A 310 0.34 4.01 -21.76
C ILE A 310 -0.70 5.12 -21.57
N GLU A 311 -1.95 4.73 -21.45
CA GLU A 311 -3.09 5.61 -21.16
C GLU A 311 -3.70 5.23 -19.83
N ARG A 312 -4.11 6.25 -19.06
CA ARG A 312 -4.77 6.02 -17.76
C ARG A 312 -6.15 5.39 -17.97
N GLU A 313 -6.40 4.28 -17.29
CA GLU A 313 -7.71 3.65 -17.32
C GLU A 313 -8.78 4.54 -16.65
N ARG A 314 -9.98 4.54 -17.24
CA ARG A 314 -11.14 5.23 -16.67
C ARG A 314 -11.84 4.32 -15.69
N LEU A 315 -12.04 4.79 -14.46
CA LEU A 315 -12.80 4.05 -13.46
C LEU A 315 -14.27 4.02 -13.86
N GLN A 316 -14.80 2.82 -14.09
CA GLN A 316 -16.20 2.62 -14.43
C GLN A 316 -17.06 2.70 -13.17
N GLY A 317 -18.16 3.43 -13.23
CA GLY A 317 -19.17 3.50 -12.16
C GLY A 317 -19.21 4.81 -11.37
N SER A 318 -18.36 5.79 -11.68
CA SER A 318 -18.44 7.14 -11.13
C SER A 318 -19.21 8.06 -12.08
N THR A 319 -20.04 8.94 -11.54
CA THR A 319 -20.70 10.02 -12.30
C THR A 319 -19.72 11.11 -12.73
N THR A 320 -18.55 11.16 -12.11
CA THR A 320 -17.40 11.99 -12.48
C THR A 320 -16.37 11.13 -13.22
N VAL A 321 -15.75 11.67 -14.27
CA VAL A 321 -14.69 10.98 -15.01
C VAL A 321 -13.45 10.94 -14.12
N GLN A 322 -13.32 9.86 -13.33
CA GLN A 322 -12.10 9.57 -12.58
C GLN A 322 -11.21 8.64 -13.40
N GLN A 323 -9.94 8.97 -13.48
CA GLN A 323 -8.90 8.13 -14.08
C GLN A 323 -8.12 7.43 -12.97
N GLN A 324 -7.69 6.20 -13.24
CA GLN A 324 -6.83 5.47 -12.30
C GLN A 324 -5.51 6.21 -12.13
N ASN A 325 -5.00 6.26 -10.90
CA ASN A 325 -3.68 6.81 -10.62
C ASN A 325 -2.61 5.86 -11.16
N GLU A 326 -1.80 6.35 -12.11
CA GLU A 326 -0.71 5.59 -12.70
C GLU A 326 0.56 5.77 -11.86
N GLN A 327 1.26 4.66 -11.58
CA GLN A 327 2.37 4.65 -10.64
C GLN A 327 3.49 3.69 -11.05
N SER A 328 4.71 4.04 -10.68
CA SER A 328 5.91 3.20 -10.82
C SER A 328 6.50 2.85 -9.46
N VAL A 329 7.05 1.66 -9.35
CA VAL A 329 7.86 1.28 -8.18
C VAL A 329 9.23 1.91 -8.30
N THR A 330 9.71 2.56 -7.25
CA THR A 330 11.03 3.18 -7.23
C THR A 330 11.99 2.42 -6.33
N LEU A 331 13.23 2.30 -6.79
CA LEU A 331 14.38 1.84 -6.03
C LEU A 331 15.40 2.97 -6.02
N LYS A 332 15.54 3.64 -4.88
CA LYS A 332 16.54 4.68 -4.68
C LYS A 332 17.75 4.07 -3.97
N VAL A 333 18.93 4.31 -4.50
CA VAL A 333 20.20 3.87 -3.92
C VAL A 333 21.09 5.08 -3.65
N ASN A 334 21.75 5.09 -2.50
CA ASN A 334 22.69 6.11 -2.10
C ASN A 334 24.08 5.46 -1.95
N ASN A 335 25.10 6.10 -2.54
CA ASN A 335 26.50 5.67 -2.43
C ASN A 335 26.73 4.17 -2.69
N LEU A 336 26.03 3.62 -3.71
CA LEU A 336 26.17 2.21 -4.06
C LEU A 336 27.58 1.90 -4.54
N PRO A 337 28.37 1.04 -3.82
CA PRO A 337 29.75 0.73 -4.21
C PRO A 337 29.82 -0.10 -5.49
N GLN A 338 31.03 -0.12 -6.11
CA GLN A 338 31.30 -0.90 -7.30
C GLN A 338 30.90 -2.38 -7.15
N ASN A 339 30.27 -2.94 -8.18
CA ASN A 339 29.79 -4.32 -8.27
C ASN A 339 28.75 -4.74 -7.21
N LYS A 340 28.35 -3.85 -6.32
CA LYS A 340 27.27 -4.15 -5.38
C LYS A 340 25.90 -4.02 -6.04
N ILE A 341 24.97 -4.83 -5.53
CA ILE A 341 23.59 -4.89 -6.00
C ILE A 341 22.68 -4.55 -4.83
N ARG A 342 21.67 -3.70 -5.10
CA ARG A 342 20.53 -3.51 -4.20
C ARG A 342 19.27 -3.90 -4.96
N ALA A 343 18.37 -4.60 -4.29
CA ALA A 343 17.21 -5.14 -4.95
C ALA A 343 15.96 -5.17 -4.07
N ILE A 344 14.84 -5.22 -4.73
CA ILE A 344 13.51 -5.42 -4.16
C ILE A 344 12.88 -6.66 -4.79
N TYR A 345 11.99 -7.30 -4.06
CA TYR A 345 11.32 -8.50 -4.55
C TYR A 345 9.85 -8.55 -4.17
N LYS A 346 9.09 -9.30 -4.94
CA LYS A 346 7.68 -9.57 -4.72
C LYS A 346 7.41 -11.07 -4.92
N ASN A 347 6.60 -11.64 -4.03
CA ASN A 347 6.11 -13.00 -4.23
C ASN A 347 4.87 -12.96 -5.13
N ILE A 348 4.84 -13.83 -6.11
CA ILE A 348 3.76 -13.97 -7.08
C ILE A 348 3.43 -15.45 -7.27
N SER A 349 2.46 -15.75 -8.11
CA SER A 349 2.18 -17.10 -8.60
C SER A 349 1.65 -16.98 -10.02
N VAL A 350 2.56 -17.14 -10.99
CA VAL A 350 2.22 -16.92 -12.40
C VAL A 350 2.80 -18.06 -13.26
N ASP A 351 2.01 -18.51 -14.22
CA ASP A 351 2.44 -19.40 -15.31
C ASP A 351 2.66 -18.57 -16.59
N LEU A 352 3.90 -18.52 -17.07
CA LEU A 352 4.29 -17.72 -18.23
C LEU A 352 4.39 -18.55 -19.52
N ARG A 353 4.14 -19.86 -19.53
CA ARG A 353 4.31 -20.76 -20.69
C ARG A 353 3.51 -20.36 -21.92
N ARG A 354 2.37 -19.69 -21.72
CA ARG A 354 1.48 -19.25 -22.83
C ARG A 354 1.74 -17.81 -23.30
N TYR A 355 2.77 -17.16 -22.81
CA TYR A 355 3.16 -15.83 -23.25
C TYR A 355 4.44 -15.88 -24.06
N LYS A 356 4.58 -14.97 -25.01
CA LYS A 356 5.75 -14.90 -25.90
C LYS A 356 6.80 -13.94 -25.41
N GLU A 357 6.37 -12.85 -24.76
CA GLU A 357 7.22 -11.71 -24.40
C GLU A 357 6.99 -11.27 -22.96
N LEU A 358 8.06 -10.77 -22.35
CA LEU A 358 8.02 -10.04 -21.07
C LEU A 358 8.52 -8.63 -21.32
N LYS A 359 7.70 -7.64 -20.95
CA LYS A 359 7.99 -6.21 -21.20
C LYS A 359 7.92 -5.41 -19.91
N MET A 360 8.75 -4.36 -19.81
CA MET A 360 8.75 -3.41 -18.70
C MET A 360 9.43 -2.11 -19.15
N PHE A 361 8.93 -0.98 -18.68
CA PHE A 361 9.60 0.31 -18.81
C PHE A 361 10.53 0.54 -17.61
N ILE A 362 11.73 1.09 -17.88
CA ILE A 362 12.70 1.41 -16.84
C ILE A 362 13.19 2.85 -17.05
N HIS A 363 13.05 3.65 -15.99
CA HIS A 363 13.65 4.97 -15.88
C HIS A 363 14.84 4.91 -14.93
N ALA A 364 15.89 5.66 -15.20
CA ALA A 364 17.02 5.81 -14.30
C ALA A 364 17.48 7.27 -14.29
N GLU A 365 17.54 7.86 -13.11
CA GLU A 365 18.07 9.22 -12.94
C GLU A 365 19.12 9.29 -11.84
N SER A 366 20.05 10.22 -11.98
CA SER A 366 21.00 10.53 -10.93
C SER A 366 20.34 11.39 -9.85
N THR A 367 20.55 11.05 -8.58
CA THR A 367 20.10 11.89 -7.46
C THR A 367 21.02 13.09 -7.22
N ILE A 368 22.19 13.09 -7.85
CA ILE A 368 23.18 14.18 -7.80
C ILE A 368 23.45 14.64 -9.23
N ILE A 369 23.50 15.95 -9.47
CA ILE A 369 23.77 16.51 -10.80
C ILE A 369 25.07 15.93 -11.39
N ASN A 370 24.99 15.30 -12.57
CA ASN A 370 26.09 14.63 -13.26
C ASN A 370 26.81 13.54 -12.42
N GLY A 371 26.13 12.93 -11.48
CA GLY A 371 26.71 11.88 -10.61
C GLY A 371 26.76 10.49 -11.24
N VAL A 372 25.94 10.23 -12.26
CA VAL A 372 25.81 8.93 -12.95
C VAL A 372 25.80 9.17 -14.45
N ASP A 373 26.61 8.41 -15.17
CA ASP A 373 26.67 8.41 -16.63
C ASP A 373 25.99 7.17 -17.22
N ASP A 374 25.77 7.15 -18.52
CA ASP A 374 25.25 6.00 -19.24
C ASP A 374 26.12 4.76 -18.99
N ASP A 375 25.45 3.61 -18.82
CA ASP A 375 26.06 2.29 -18.57
C ASP A 375 26.81 2.14 -17.22
N ASP A 376 26.87 3.17 -16.38
CA ASP A 376 27.36 3.08 -15.01
C ASP A 376 26.52 2.11 -14.17
N LEU A 377 25.23 2.00 -14.49
CA LEU A 377 24.28 1.17 -13.79
C LEU A 377 23.71 0.08 -14.71
N THR A 378 23.42 -1.07 -14.13
CA THR A 378 22.70 -2.16 -14.79
C THR A 378 21.43 -2.50 -13.99
N ALA A 379 20.28 -2.46 -14.64
CA ALA A 379 19.06 -3.00 -14.06
C ALA A 379 19.08 -4.54 -14.09
N ILE A 380 18.58 -5.15 -13.03
CA ILE A 380 18.50 -6.60 -12.88
C ILE A 380 17.04 -6.98 -12.68
N VAL A 381 16.54 -7.89 -13.52
CA VAL A 381 15.23 -8.51 -13.37
C VAL A 381 15.43 -10.01 -13.19
N ARG A 382 15.02 -10.54 -12.04
CA ARG A 382 15.15 -11.96 -11.73
C ARG A 382 13.77 -12.59 -11.56
N LEU A 383 13.56 -13.73 -12.20
CA LEU A 383 12.30 -14.48 -12.21
C LEU A 383 12.57 -15.93 -11.85
N GLY A 384 11.89 -16.51 -10.90
CA GLY A 384 12.14 -17.89 -10.54
C GLY A 384 11.14 -18.50 -9.57
N THR A 385 11.42 -19.75 -9.23
CA THR A 385 10.75 -20.45 -8.13
C THR A 385 11.23 -19.95 -6.77
N ASP A 386 12.47 -19.50 -6.73
CA ASP A 386 13.10 -18.84 -5.58
C ASP A 386 14.08 -17.76 -6.07
N LEU A 387 14.69 -17.02 -5.13
CA LEU A 387 15.56 -15.89 -5.46
C LEU A 387 17.05 -16.24 -5.53
N ASN A 388 17.46 -17.43 -5.05
CA ASN A 388 18.86 -17.74 -4.80
C ASN A 388 19.40 -18.91 -5.63
N ASP A 389 18.56 -19.93 -5.88
CA ASP A 389 19.01 -21.19 -6.46
C ASP A 389 18.34 -21.54 -7.80
N ASN A 390 17.07 -21.13 -8.03
CA ASN A 390 16.33 -21.48 -9.23
C ASN A 390 15.68 -20.26 -9.86
N PHE A 391 16.45 -19.55 -10.70
CA PHE A 391 15.98 -18.31 -11.33
C PHE A 391 16.62 -18.07 -12.71
N TYR A 392 15.91 -17.28 -13.51
CA TYR A 392 16.43 -16.57 -14.67
C TYR A 392 16.76 -15.15 -14.26
N GLN A 393 17.82 -14.56 -14.78
CA GLN A 393 18.23 -13.19 -14.54
C GLN A 393 18.47 -12.49 -15.86
N LEU A 394 17.83 -11.33 -16.01
CA LEU A 394 17.93 -10.44 -17.16
C LEU A 394 18.64 -9.17 -16.68
N GLU A 395 19.69 -8.76 -17.38
CA GLU A 395 20.48 -7.58 -17.05
C GLU A 395 20.44 -6.60 -18.22
N ILE A 396 20.14 -5.32 -17.91
CA ILE A 396 19.95 -4.26 -18.88
C ILE A 396 20.87 -3.12 -18.48
N PRO A 397 21.89 -2.75 -19.30
CA PRO A 397 22.66 -1.53 -19.10
C PRO A 397 21.71 -0.32 -19.19
N LEU A 398 21.83 0.61 -18.25
CA LEU A 398 20.91 1.74 -18.15
C LEU A 398 21.47 3.00 -18.79
N LYS A 399 20.65 3.65 -19.62
CA LYS A 399 20.83 5.03 -20.06
C LYS A 399 20.20 5.97 -19.05
N ILE A 400 20.90 7.04 -18.72
CA ILE A 400 20.42 7.99 -17.71
C ILE A 400 19.45 8.98 -18.35
N SER A 401 18.27 9.06 -17.77
CA SER A 401 17.20 9.95 -18.21
C SER A 401 17.58 11.40 -17.94
N THR A 402 17.17 12.29 -18.83
CA THR A 402 17.48 13.72 -18.71
C THR A 402 16.75 14.31 -17.50
N TYR A 403 17.50 14.79 -16.53
CA TYR A 403 16.95 15.39 -15.32
C TYR A 403 15.99 16.55 -15.62
N GLY A 404 14.80 16.51 -15.05
CA GLY A 404 13.78 17.54 -15.20
C GLY A 404 13.09 17.59 -16.57
N SER A 405 13.36 16.65 -17.49
CA SER A 405 12.60 16.52 -18.73
C SER A 405 11.21 15.97 -18.45
N LEU A 406 10.22 16.47 -19.19
CA LEU A 406 8.83 15.99 -19.20
C LEU A 406 8.48 15.31 -20.54
N ALA A 407 9.44 15.15 -21.44
CA ALA A 407 9.22 14.43 -22.68
C ALA A 407 9.24 12.91 -22.40
N PRO A 408 8.21 12.14 -22.78
CA PRO A 408 8.11 10.72 -22.43
C PRO A 408 9.32 9.88 -22.84
N LEU A 409 9.93 10.15 -24.01
CA LEU A 409 11.10 9.41 -24.49
C LEU A 409 12.40 9.78 -23.78
N ASP A 410 12.49 10.98 -23.19
CA ASP A 410 13.65 11.37 -22.38
C ASP A 410 13.58 10.77 -20.98
N VAL A 411 12.35 10.67 -20.43
CA VAL A 411 12.10 10.07 -19.12
C VAL A 411 12.18 8.54 -19.20
N TRP A 412 11.66 7.96 -20.28
CA TRP A 412 11.66 6.52 -20.55
C TRP A 412 12.46 6.21 -21.81
N PRO A 413 13.80 6.19 -21.76
CA PRO A 413 14.62 5.85 -22.92
C PRO A 413 14.29 4.44 -23.42
N GLU A 414 14.11 4.30 -24.71
CA GLU A 414 13.76 3.00 -25.32
C GLU A 414 14.83 1.94 -25.06
N ALA A 415 16.09 2.34 -24.97
CA ALA A 415 17.21 1.45 -24.65
C ALA A 415 17.11 0.81 -23.24
N ASN A 416 16.37 1.42 -22.32
CA ASN A 416 16.15 0.87 -20.98
C ASN A 416 14.99 -0.15 -20.91
N ASN A 417 14.21 -0.27 -21.99
CA ASN A 417 13.05 -1.15 -21.98
C ASN A 417 13.46 -2.62 -21.86
N LEU A 418 12.86 -3.33 -20.93
CA LEU A 418 12.88 -4.78 -20.99
C LEU A 418 11.94 -5.23 -22.10
N ASP A 419 12.46 -5.92 -23.11
CA ASP A 419 11.70 -6.62 -24.14
C ASP A 419 12.35 -7.98 -24.37
N ALA A 420 11.91 -8.97 -23.59
CA ALA A 420 12.52 -10.28 -23.56
C ALA A 420 11.57 -11.36 -24.11
N MET A 421 12.02 -12.10 -25.12
CA MET A 421 11.33 -13.27 -25.63
C MET A 421 11.44 -14.42 -24.63
N LEU A 422 10.32 -14.91 -24.09
CA LEU A 422 10.29 -15.96 -23.07
C LEU A 422 10.86 -17.29 -23.56
N GLU A 423 10.80 -17.57 -24.87
CA GLU A 423 11.44 -18.74 -25.49
C GLU A 423 12.96 -18.77 -25.23
N GLN A 424 13.61 -17.60 -25.18
CA GLN A 424 15.04 -17.49 -24.95
C GLN A 424 15.45 -17.97 -23.55
N LEU A 425 14.54 -17.88 -22.56
CA LEU A 425 14.75 -18.41 -21.22
C LEU A 425 14.85 -19.95 -21.21
N GLY A 426 14.17 -20.60 -22.13
CA GLY A 426 14.35 -22.05 -22.36
C GLY A 426 15.67 -22.37 -23.07
N LYS A 427 16.05 -21.56 -24.06
CA LYS A 427 17.29 -21.76 -24.86
C LYS A 427 18.54 -21.63 -24.01
N ILE A 428 18.60 -20.71 -23.01
CA ILE A 428 19.78 -20.60 -22.15
C ILE A 428 19.97 -21.82 -21.24
N LYS A 429 18.89 -22.45 -20.79
CA LYS A 429 19.00 -23.72 -20.04
C LYS A 429 19.62 -24.82 -20.90
N LEU A 430 19.13 -24.95 -22.14
CA LEU A 430 19.67 -25.90 -23.07
C LEU A 430 21.15 -25.61 -23.39
N ALA A 431 21.52 -24.34 -23.57
CA ALA A 431 22.91 -23.94 -23.80
C ALA A 431 23.82 -24.30 -22.62
N ARG A 432 23.36 -24.13 -21.39
CA ARG A 432 24.07 -24.52 -20.17
C ARG A 432 24.29 -26.05 -20.15
N ASP A 433 23.24 -26.80 -20.43
CA ASP A 433 23.29 -28.26 -20.40
C ASP A 433 24.23 -28.80 -21.48
N VAL A 434 24.23 -28.21 -22.68
CA VAL A 434 25.18 -28.54 -23.78
C VAL A 434 26.62 -28.20 -23.39
N ALA A 435 26.82 -27.11 -22.66
CA ALA A 435 28.14 -26.69 -22.17
C ALA A 435 28.62 -27.54 -20.97
N ASN A 436 27.82 -28.44 -20.43
CA ASN A 436 28.05 -29.17 -19.18
C ASN A 436 28.44 -28.26 -18.00
N ALA A 437 27.89 -27.04 -17.95
CA ALA A 437 28.17 -26.12 -16.88
C ALA A 437 27.41 -26.52 -15.60
N PRO A 438 28.01 -26.26 -14.38
CA PRO A 438 27.39 -26.62 -13.12
C PRO A 438 26.02 -25.95 -12.94
N ILE A 439 25.03 -26.72 -12.51
CA ILE A 439 23.65 -26.23 -12.34
C ILE A 439 23.51 -25.24 -11.18
N ASN A 440 24.36 -25.34 -10.18
CA ASN A 440 24.38 -24.49 -8.97
C ASN A 440 25.16 -23.18 -9.14
N GLU A 441 25.74 -22.95 -10.33
CA GLU A 441 26.46 -21.73 -10.65
C GLU A 441 25.64 -20.86 -11.61
N LEU A 442 25.91 -19.56 -11.60
CA LEU A 442 25.26 -18.60 -12.49
C LEU A 442 25.86 -18.70 -13.90
N PHE A 443 25.13 -19.32 -14.80
CA PHE A 443 25.55 -19.50 -16.19
C PHE A 443 25.12 -18.33 -17.08
N THR A 444 26.04 -17.85 -17.91
CA THR A 444 25.80 -16.83 -18.95
C THR A 444 26.12 -17.41 -20.30
N SER A 445 25.22 -17.30 -21.25
CA SER A 445 25.48 -17.72 -22.63
C SER A 445 26.11 -16.58 -23.44
N THR A 446 27.19 -16.88 -24.13
CA THR A 446 27.84 -15.99 -25.10
C THR A 446 27.40 -16.24 -26.55
N ASN A 447 26.66 -17.31 -26.79
CA ASN A 447 26.29 -17.79 -28.12
C ASN A 447 24.83 -17.48 -28.51
N ILE A 448 24.08 -16.85 -27.63
CA ILE A 448 22.69 -16.47 -27.88
C ILE A 448 22.65 -14.96 -27.96
N ASP A 449 22.20 -14.44 -29.10
CA ASP A 449 22.03 -13.02 -29.31
C ASP A 449 20.75 -12.54 -28.66
N PHE A 450 20.88 -11.66 -27.66
CA PHE A 450 19.79 -11.01 -26.95
C PHE A 450 19.78 -9.50 -27.14
N GLY A 451 20.55 -8.99 -28.11
CA GLY A 451 20.84 -7.55 -28.23
C GLY A 451 21.70 -7.06 -27.07
N ASP A 452 21.36 -5.93 -26.48
CA ASP A 452 22.06 -5.35 -25.33
C ASP A 452 21.70 -6.04 -23.99
N LEU A 453 20.74 -6.96 -24.01
CA LEU A 453 20.27 -7.68 -22.84
C LEU A 453 21.15 -8.89 -22.52
N VAL A 454 21.65 -8.99 -21.29
CA VAL A 454 22.40 -10.14 -20.81
C VAL A 454 21.47 -11.10 -20.07
N LEU A 455 21.38 -12.34 -20.56
CA LEU A 455 20.57 -13.38 -19.94
C LEU A 455 21.43 -14.37 -19.17
N ARG A 456 21.02 -14.69 -17.95
CA ARG A 456 21.68 -15.67 -17.07
C ARG A 456 20.67 -16.66 -16.49
N VAL A 457 21.16 -17.83 -16.12
CA VAL A 457 20.34 -18.85 -15.45
C VAL A 457 21.13 -19.53 -14.33
N LYS A 458 20.47 -19.80 -13.21
CA LYS A 458 20.97 -20.65 -12.13
C LYS A 458 19.90 -21.69 -11.77
N GLY A 459 20.34 -22.90 -11.42
CA GLY A 459 19.41 -23.95 -11.03
C GLY A 459 18.55 -24.49 -12.17
N ASN A 460 17.36 -24.91 -11.81
CA ASN A 460 16.38 -25.43 -12.78
C ASN A 460 15.02 -24.69 -12.68
N PRO A 461 15.00 -23.39 -12.97
CA PRO A 461 13.75 -22.62 -12.94
C PRO A 461 12.78 -23.09 -14.03
N THR A 462 11.49 -22.90 -13.81
CA THR A 462 10.44 -23.23 -14.77
C THR A 462 9.49 -22.06 -14.98
N LEU A 463 9.11 -21.80 -16.23
CA LEU A 463 8.11 -20.79 -16.58
C LEU A 463 6.68 -21.19 -16.15
N ALA A 464 6.46 -22.48 -15.86
CA ALA A 464 5.17 -22.97 -15.37
C ALA A 464 4.83 -22.48 -13.97
N GLN A 465 5.84 -22.11 -13.17
CA GLN A 465 5.65 -21.71 -11.78
C GLN A 465 6.69 -20.66 -11.38
N ILE A 466 6.43 -19.42 -11.76
CA ILE A 466 7.17 -18.27 -11.26
C ILE A 466 6.55 -17.86 -9.93
N ARG A 467 7.31 -17.97 -8.84
CA ARG A 467 6.89 -17.65 -7.48
C ARG A 467 7.43 -16.33 -6.97
N THR A 468 8.53 -15.86 -7.56
CA THR A 468 9.21 -14.65 -7.13
C THR A 468 9.66 -13.82 -8.31
N ILE A 469 9.55 -12.51 -8.18
CA ILE A 469 10.17 -11.52 -9.05
C ILE A 469 11.06 -10.63 -8.18
N MET A 470 12.26 -10.33 -8.68
CA MET A 470 13.18 -9.36 -8.09
C MET A 470 13.56 -8.32 -9.12
N LEU A 471 13.58 -7.07 -8.69
CA LEU A 471 14.08 -5.91 -9.45
C LEU A 471 15.26 -5.32 -8.68
N GLY A 472 16.34 -5.05 -9.35
CA GLY A 472 17.55 -4.55 -8.71
C GLY A 472 18.38 -3.65 -9.61
N VAL A 473 19.38 -3.04 -9.01
CA VAL A 473 20.38 -2.24 -9.70
C VAL A 473 21.78 -2.61 -9.22
N ARG A 474 22.72 -2.70 -10.16
CA ARG A 474 24.15 -2.92 -9.92
C ARG A 474 24.92 -1.70 -10.38
N ASN A 475 25.89 -1.27 -9.57
CA ASN A 475 26.87 -0.27 -9.98
C ASN A 475 28.05 -0.94 -10.70
N ASN A 476 28.31 -0.58 -11.95
CA ASN A 476 29.45 -1.06 -12.74
C ASN A 476 30.67 -0.13 -12.65
N ASN A 477 30.46 1.13 -12.21
CA ASN A 477 31.50 2.14 -12.12
C ASN A 477 32.41 1.92 -10.90
N PRO A 478 33.71 2.19 -10.98
CA PRO A 478 34.63 2.14 -9.83
C PRO A 478 34.26 3.09 -8.67
N LEU A 479 33.55 4.17 -8.95
CA LEU A 479 33.09 5.11 -7.95
C LEU A 479 31.68 4.74 -7.45
N GLU A 480 31.39 5.11 -6.22
CA GLU A 480 30.06 4.98 -5.65
C GLU A 480 29.06 5.83 -6.44
N LYS A 481 27.85 5.30 -6.62
CA LYS A 481 26.80 5.94 -7.39
C LYS A 481 25.51 6.08 -6.58
N SER A 482 24.87 7.23 -6.72
CA SER A 482 23.57 7.52 -6.11
C SER A 482 22.54 7.79 -7.20
N ALA A 483 21.50 6.98 -7.24
CA ALA A 483 20.51 6.99 -8.33
C ALA A 483 19.12 6.61 -7.83
N GLU A 484 18.12 6.99 -8.61
CA GLU A 484 16.75 6.52 -8.46
C GLU A 484 16.30 5.83 -9.75
N ILE A 485 15.83 4.61 -9.62
CA ILE A 485 15.37 3.77 -10.71
C ILE A 485 13.88 3.53 -10.56
N TRP A 486 13.09 3.76 -11.63
CA TRP A 486 11.66 3.45 -11.64
C TRP A 486 11.40 2.25 -12.53
N PHE A 487 10.56 1.35 -12.06
CA PHE A 487 10.11 0.17 -12.79
C PHE A 487 8.60 0.27 -12.99
N ASN A 488 8.17 0.22 -14.26
CA ASN A 488 6.77 0.36 -14.60
C ASN A 488 6.31 -0.70 -15.58
N GLU A 489 5.01 -1.04 -15.53
CA GLU A 489 4.33 -1.91 -16.49
C GLU A 489 5.05 -3.25 -16.75
N LEU A 490 5.47 -3.96 -15.67
CA LEU A 490 5.94 -5.33 -15.84
C LEU A 490 4.78 -6.22 -16.29
N ARG A 491 4.78 -6.57 -17.58
CA ARG A 491 3.69 -7.27 -18.24
C ARG A 491 4.18 -8.40 -19.13
N SER A 492 3.41 -9.47 -19.20
CA SER A 492 3.56 -10.52 -20.21
C SER A 492 2.71 -10.16 -21.43
N ALA A 493 3.25 -10.36 -22.62
CA ALA A 493 2.60 -10.06 -23.88
C ALA A 493 2.62 -11.26 -24.84
N GLY A 494 1.85 -11.18 -25.95
CA GLY A 494 1.81 -12.22 -26.95
C GLY A 494 1.17 -13.51 -26.42
N PHE A 495 0.01 -13.42 -25.76
CA PHE A 495 -0.69 -14.59 -25.24
C PHE A 495 -1.04 -15.56 -26.35
N ASP A 496 -0.61 -16.84 -26.21
CA ASP A 496 -0.93 -17.91 -27.14
C ASP A 496 -2.36 -18.39 -26.89
N ASN A 497 -3.22 -18.08 -27.85
CA ASN A 497 -4.64 -18.43 -27.83
C ASN A 497 -4.99 -19.56 -28.81
N ASP A 498 -3.99 -20.25 -29.33
CA ASP A 498 -4.23 -21.33 -30.28
C ASP A 498 -5.01 -22.46 -29.60
N GLY A 499 -6.01 -22.98 -30.33
CA GLY A 499 -6.84 -24.08 -29.88
C GLY A 499 -6.12 -25.42 -30.03
N GLY A 500 -6.24 -26.28 -29.03
CA GLY A 500 -5.74 -27.65 -29.10
C GLY A 500 -6.80 -28.63 -29.61
N TRP A 501 -6.38 -29.85 -29.87
CA TRP A 501 -7.23 -30.98 -30.20
C TRP A 501 -6.94 -32.18 -29.32
N ALA A 502 -7.90 -33.06 -29.17
CA ALA A 502 -7.72 -34.35 -28.53
C ALA A 502 -8.32 -35.46 -29.38
N ALA A 503 -7.72 -36.63 -29.32
CA ALA A 503 -8.20 -37.83 -29.95
C ALA A 503 -8.17 -39.00 -28.99
N VAL A 504 -9.19 -39.84 -29.05
CA VAL A 504 -9.24 -41.12 -28.34
C VAL A 504 -9.49 -42.21 -29.39
N VAL A 505 -8.68 -43.25 -29.37
CA VAL A 505 -8.83 -44.42 -30.22
C VAL A 505 -8.97 -45.63 -29.32
N ASN A 506 -10.05 -46.36 -29.48
CA ASN A 506 -10.26 -47.65 -28.83
C ASN A 506 -10.35 -48.74 -29.88
N ALA A 507 -9.63 -49.83 -29.71
CA ALA A 507 -9.68 -50.98 -30.59
C ALA A 507 -9.73 -52.25 -29.75
N ASP A 508 -10.79 -53.03 -29.95
CA ASP A 508 -10.97 -54.30 -29.31
C ASP A 508 -10.99 -55.39 -30.38
N ALA A 509 -10.14 -56.39 -30.23
CA ALA A 509 -10.08 -57.53 -31.13
C ALA A 509 -10.24 -58.81 -30.33
N ASN A 510 -11.14 -59.67 -30.78
CA ASN A 510 -11.36 -60.97 -30.19
C ASN A 510 -10.99 -62.07 -31.20
N PHE A 511 -9.99 -62.83 -30.86
CA PHE A 511 -9.48 -63.94 -31.68
C PHE A 511 -10.14 -65.24 -31.24
N ALA A 512 -11.45 -65.31 -31.42
CA ALA A 512 -12.28 -66.43 -30.98
C ALA A 512 -12.05 -66.75 -29.46
N ASP A 513 -11.83 -68.01 -29.14
CA ASP A 513 -11.58 -68.47 -27.78
C ASP A 513 -10.12 -68.39 -27.35
N VAL A 514 -9.24 -67.93 -28.22
CA VAL A 514 -7.78 -68.05 -28.03
C VAL A 514 -7.18 -66.79 -27.43
N ALA A 515 -7.60 -65.64 -27.89
CA ALA A 515 -7.06 -64.38 -27.36
C ALA A 515 -8.04 -63.23 -27.49
N SER A 516 -7.94 -62.27 -26.59
CA SER A 516 -8.55 -60.95 -26.71
C SER A 516 -7.47 -59.88 -26.56
N LEU A 517 -7.56 -58.85 -27.37
CA LEU A 517 -6.71 -57.68 -27.34
C LEU A 517 -7.59 -56.45 -27.18
N SER A 518 -7.32 -55.65 -26.18
CA SER A 518 -7.93 -54.33 -26.00
C SER A 518 -6.83 -53.29 -26.04
N MET A 519 -7.02 -52.27 -26.82
CA MET A 519 -6.05 -51.21 -27.06
C MET A 519 -6.74 -49.84 -26.92
N THR A 520 -6.25 -49.01 -26.06
CA THR A 520 -6.72 -47.63 -25.88
C THR A 520 -5.56 -46.66 -26.09
N GLY A 521 -5.74 -45.73 -27.01
CA GLY A 521 -4.82 -44.61 -27.20
C GLY A 521 -5.52 -43.30 -26.98
N ARG A 522 -4.91 -42.42 -26.20
CA ARG A 522 -5.40 -41.06 -25.95
C ARG A 522 -4.28 -40.07 -26.26
N MET A 523 -4.62 -39.02 -26.98
CA MET A 523 -3.72 -37.90 -27.24
C MET A 523 -4.46 -36.59 -27.01
N GLN A 524 -3.78 -35.68 -26.36
CA GLN A 524 -4.28 -34.32 -26.10
C GLN A 524 -3.14 -33.33 -26.31
N THR A 525 -3.40 -32.26 -27.07
CA THR A 525 -2.41 -31.20 -27.31
C THR A 525 -2.63 -29.99 -26.44
N VAL A 526 -1.59 -29.16 -26.34
CA VAL A 526 -1.69 -27.84 -25.66
C VAL A 526 -2.86 -27.05 -26.26
N GLY A 527 -3.60 -26.32 -25.41
CA GLY A 527 -4.74 -25.52 -25.83
C GLY A 527 -6.08 -26.25 -25.92
N PHE A 528 -6.11 -27.59 -25.73
CA PHE A 528 -7.35 -28.34 -25.66
C PHE A 528 -8.07 -28.11 -24.32
N GLY A 529 -9.39 -27.92 -24.38
CA GLY A 529 -10.25 -27.75 -23.21
C GLY A 529 -11.72 -27.91 -23.59
N ASN A 530 -12.60 -27.93 -22.59
CA ASN A 530 -14.04 -27.95 -22.81
C ASN A 530 -14.53 -26.63 -23.42
N VAL A 531 -15.70 -26.65 -24.02
CA VAL A 531 -16.31 -25.45 -24.63
C VAL A 531 -16.53 -24.33 -23.63
N GLU A 532 -16.74 -24.68 -22.36
CA GLU A 532 -16.96 -23.73 -21.25
C GLU A 532 -15.67 -23.25 -20.58
N ASP A 533 -14.53 -23.90 -20.86
CA ASP A 533 -13.25 -23.55 -20.24
C ASP A 533 -12.73 -22.23 -20.79
N ARG A 534 -12.35 -21.35 -19.86
CA ARG A 534 -11.59 -20.14 -20.24
C ARG A 534 -10.25 -20.54 -20.85
N VAL A 535 -9.71 -19.70 -21.71
CA VAL A 535 -8.43 -19.96 -22.38
C VAL A 535 -7.32 -20.31 -21.38
N SER A 536 -7.31 -19.66 -20.21
CA SER A 536 -6.36 -19.91 -19.12
C SER A 536 -6.53 -21.28 -18.44
N GLN A 537 -7.67 -21.93 -18.61
CA GLN A 537 -8.00 -23.24 -18.00
C GLN A 537 -7.75 -24.43 -18.93
N ARG A 538 -7.49 -24.16 -20.21
CA ARG A 538 -7.20 -25.18 -21.20
C ARG A 538 -5.87 -25.86 -20.91
N SER A 539 -5.69 -27.07 -21.45
CA SER A 539 -4.46 -27.87 -21.27
C SER A 539 -3.20 -27.08 -21.62
N LEU A 540 -2.23 -27.12 -20.72
CA LEU A 540 -0.91 -26.50 -20.90
C LEU A 540 0.16 -27.50 -21.30
N ASP A 541 -0.18 -28.79 -21.31
CA ASP A 541 0.73 -29.89 -21.61
C ASP A 541 0.21 -30.77 -22.74
N GLU A 542 1.12 -31.34 -23.52
CA GLU A 542 0.81 -32.38 -24.45
C GLU A 542 0.85 -33.74 -23.72
N THR A 543 -0.26 -34.48 -23.78
CA THR A 543 -0.39 -35.79 -23.14
C THR A 543 -0.59 -36.85 -24.19
N LYS A 544 0.19 -37.92 -24.12
CA LYS A 544 0.04 -39.13 -24.93
C LYS A 544 0.02 -40.33 -24.01
N GLU A 545 -1.08 -41.02 -24.03
CA GLU A 545 -1.30 -42.21 -23.20
C GLU A 545 -1.68 -43.37 -24.10
N TYR A 546 -1.19 -44.53 -23.81
CA TYR A 546 -1.65 -45.76 -24.45
C TYR A 546 -1.70 -46.89 -23.43
N ASP A 547 -2.69 -47.72 -23.57
CA ASP A 547 -2.87 -48.93 -22.81
C ASP A 547 -3.13 -50.10 -23.78
N ILE A 548 -2.44 -51.17 -23.58
CA ILE A 548 -2.60 -52.41 -24.35
C ILE A 548 -2.75 -53.57 -23.38
N SER A 549 -3.93 -54.13 -23.37
CA SER A 549 -4.25 -55.30 -22.57
C SER A 549 -4.51 -56.50 -23.46
N THR A 550 -3.83 -57.60 -23.20
CA THR A 550 -3.95 -58.82 -23.97
C THR A 550 -4.20 -59.98 -23.04
N SER A 551 -5.25 -60.74 -23.29
CA SER A 551 -5.51 -61.99 -22.61
C SER A 551 -5.39 -63.14 -23.60
N ILE A 552 -4.54 -64.13 -23.32
CA ILE A 552 -4.27 -65.27 -24.19
C ILE A 552 -4.56 -66.56 -23.42
N ASN A 553 -5.40 -67.38 -24.00
CA ASN A 553 -5.67 -68.73 -23.46
C ASN A 553 -4.87 -69.78 -24.21
N ILE A 554 -3.65 -69.99 -23.76
CA ILE A 554 -2.70 -70.92 -24.40
C ILE A 554 -3.22 -72.39 -24.38
N GLY A 555 -4.02 -72.75 -23.38
CA GLY A 555 -4.65 -74.07 -23.27
C GLY A 555 -5.55 -74.41 -24.46
N LYS A 556 -6.17 -73.40 -25.08
CA LYS A 556 -7.01 -73.55 -26.26
C LYS A 556 -6.20 -73.86 -27.54
N MET A 557 -4.93 -73.54 -27.56
CA MET A 557 -4.01 -73.87 -28.68
C MET A 557 -3.45 -75.30 -28.60
N MET A 558 -3.67 -75.98 -27.47
CA MET A 558 -3.17 -77.31 -27.24
C MET A 558 -4.23 -78.36 -27.55
N PRO A 559 -3.80 -79.64 -27.93
CA PRO A 559 -4.74 -80.70 -28.19
C PRO A 559 -5.71 -80.94 -27.00
N LYS A 560 -7.03 -80.91 -27.23
CA LYS A 560 -8.07 -81.11 -26.23
C LYS A 560 -7.89 -82.32 -25.31
N LYS A 561 -7.19 -83.34 -25.82
CA LYS A 561 -6.88 -84.55 -25.05
C LYS A 561 -5.93 -84.36 -23.88
N TRP A 562 -5.22 -83.21 -23.83
CA TRP A 562 -4.26 -82.93 -22.75
C TRP A 562 -4.89 -82.26 -21.56
N GLY A 563 -6.12 -81.73 -21.68
CA GLY A 563 -6.83 -81.09 -20.58
C GLY A 563 -6.10 -79.92 -19.92
N ILE A 564 -5.24 -79.18 -20.64
CA ILE A 564 -4.41 -78.10 -20.14
C ILE A 564 -5.17 -76.79 -20.36
N GLU A 565 -5.41 -76.02 -19.24
CA GLU A 565 -5.89 -74.67 -19.27
C GLU A 565 -4.81 -73.74 -18.70
N LEU A 566 -4.27 -72.85 -19.54
CA LEU A 566 -3.21 -71.89 -19.21
C LEU A 566 -3.65 -70.47 -19.69
N PRO A 567 -4.41 -69.73 -18.85
CA PRO A 567 -4.69 -68.34 -19.13
C PRO A 567 -3.45 -67.47 -18.83
N MET A 568 -3.12 -66.53 -19.72
CA MET A 568 -2.12 -65.50 -19.55
C MET A 568 -2.80 -64.15 -19.79
N ASN A 569 -2.63 -63.25 -18.84
CA ASN A 569 -3.07 -61.87 -18.96
C ASN A 569 -1.88 -60.94 -19.12
#